data_78ec77f4a7d85a0f4773a49b8a050124
#
_entry.id   78ec77f4a7d85a0f4773a49b8a050124
#
_cell.length_a   1.000
_cell.length_b   1.000
_cell.length_c   1.000
_cell.angle_alpha   90.00
_cell.angle_beta   90.00
_cell.angle_gamma   90.00
#
_symmetry.space_group_name_H-M   'P 1'
#
loop_
_entity.id
_entity.type
_entity.pdbx_description
1 polymer ?
#
loop_
_entity_poly.entity_id
_entity_poly.type
_entity_poly.pdbx_seq_one_letter_code
_entity_poly.pdbx_strand_id
1 'polypeptide(L)'
;MTEAAAQPAEKAKSPNAPTEETVLSVKHYTDRMFAFRITRPGAFRFRSGEFVMIGLEGPNGKPLLRAYSIASPSWDEELEFFSIKVQDGPLTSKLQLIQPGDKVLLGRKSVGTLVHDALTPGKRLYLFSTGTGIAPFASIIRDPDTYERFEQVILTHTCRQVGELKYGQDLVAALKDDPLVGEHAHRLTHYTTVTREPWHNQKRITTCMEDGQLYSDLGVPPLNPATDRVMVCGSLDMLTDIKALCEKAGLKEGSNADPGEFVIEKAFVG
;
A
#
# COMPACT_ATOMS: atom_id res chain seq x y z
N MET A 1 51.42 -35.64 -2.50
CA MET A 1 50.00 -35.98 -2.63
C MET A 1 49.22 -34.88 -1.93
N THR A 2 48.68 -33.95 -2.69
CA THR A 2 47.95 -32.78 -2.15
C THR A 2 46.47 -33.11 -2.24
N GLU A 3 45.85 -33.29 -1.11
CA GLU A 3 44.44 -33.59 -0.95
C GLU A 3 43.63 -32.31 -1.27
N ALA A 4 42.87 -32.36 -2.36
CA ALA A 4 41.98 -31.25 -2.76
C ALA A 4 40.76 -31.28 -1.83
N ALA A 5 40.62 -30.23 -1.00
CA ALA A 5 39.44 -30.01 -0.17
C ALA A 5 38.22 -29.80 -1.07
N ALA A 6 37.27 -30.72 -0.97
CA ALA A 6 35.99 -30.62 -1.65
C ALA A 6 35.21 -29.41 -1.10
N GLN A 7 34.86 -28.46 -1.97
CA GLN A 7 33.93 -27.39 -1.65
C GLN A 7 32.56 -27.98 -1.28
N PRO A 8 31.88 -27.49 -0.21
CA PRO A 8 30.56 -27.97 0.14
C PRO A 8 29.58 -27.63 -0.98
N ALA A 9 28.87 -28.63 -1.48
CA ALA A 9 27.82 -28.46 -2.49
C ALA A 9 26.74 -27.50 -1.95
N GLU A 10 26.53 -26.39 -2.68
CA GLU A 10 25.47 -25.44 -2.42
C GLU A 10 24.12 -26.17 -2.50
N LYS A 11 23.42 -26.26 -1.37
CA LYS A 11 22.08 -26.89 -1.31
C LYS A 11 21.16 -26.14 -2.25
N ALA A 12 20.63 -26.80 -3.27
CA ALA A 12 19.67 -26.25 -4.20
C ALA A 12 18.51 -25.60 -3.41
N LYS A 13 18.34 -24.28 -3.54
CA LYS A 13 17.26 -23.52 -2.89
C LYS A 13 15.92 -24.06 -3.38
N SER A 14 14.97 -24.28 -2.48
CA SER A 14 13.61 -24.71 -2.83
C SER A 14 13.02 -23.78 -3.91
N PRO A 15 12.25 -24.30 -4.89
CA PRO A 15 11.60 -23.48 -5.93
C PRO A 15 10.75 -22.34 -5.37
N ASN A 16 10.26 -22.49 -4.14
CA ASN A 16 9.44 -21.49 -3.44
C ASN A 16 10.25 -20.61 -2.47
N ALA A 17 11.58 -20.79 -2.39
CA ALA A 17 12.40 -19.93 -1.56
C ALA A 17 12.35 -18.48 -2.06
N PRO A 18 12.32 -17.46 -1.16
CA PRO A 18 12.37 -16.07 -1.55
C PRO A 18 13.65 -15.78 -2.34
N THR A 19 13.60 -14.76 -3.20
CA THR A 19 14.77 -14.21 -3.89
C THR A 19 15.45 -13.16 -3.04
N GLU A 20 16.73 -12.94 -3.26
CA GLU A 20 17.49 -11.86 -2.68
C GLU A 20 17.49 -10.67 -3.63
N GLU A 21 16.94 -9.54 -3.18
CA GLU A 21 16.88 -8.31 -3.94
C GLU A 21 17.77 -7.24 -3.31
N THR A 22 18.29 -6.35 -4.14
CA THR A 22 19.17 -5.27 -3.68
C THR A 22 18.35 -4.03 -3.32
N VAL A 23 18.61 -3.46 -2.16
CA VAL A 23 18.07 -2.16 -1.78
C VAL A 23 18.71 -1.08 -2.66
N LEU A 24 17.90 -0.28 -3.33
CA LEU A 24 18.33 0.77 -4.25
C LEU A 24 18.32 2.13 -3.56
N SER A 25 17.32 2.39 -2.73
CA SER A 25 17.20 3.62 -1.98
C SER A 25 16.40 3.43 -0.69
N VAL A 26 16.67 4.29 0.29
CA VAL A 26 15.91 4.37 1.55
C VAL A 26 15.63 5.83 1.85
N LYS A 27 14.38 6.17 2.18
CA LYS A 27 13.98 7.52 2.58
C LYS A 27 13.20 7.48 3.89
N HIS A 28 13.75 8.07 4.93
CA HIS A 28 13.07 8.25 6.20
C HIS A 28 12.22 9.53 6.17
N TYR A 29 10.94 9.40 6.48
CA TYR A 29 9.98 10.52 6.50
C TYR A 29 9.82 11.08 7.90
N THR A 30 9.76 10.20 8.90
CA THR A 30 9.65 10.53 10.31
C THR A 30 10.46 9.53 11.15
N ASP A 31 10.50 9.73 12.47
CA ASP A 31 11.06 8.72 13.39
C ASP A 31 10.33 7.38 13.34
N ARG A 32 9.13 7.36 12.73
CA ARG A 32 8.25 6.18 12.69
C ARG A 32 8.04 5.62 11.30
N MET A 33 8.33 6.35 10.23
CA MET A 33 7.98 5.94 8.87
C MET A 33 9.15 6.11 7.91
N PHE A 34 9.27 5.15 7.00
CA PHE A 34 10.27 5.17 5.92
C PHE A 34 9.75 4.42 4.70
N ALA A 35 10.27 4.79 3.55
CA ALA A 35 10.10 4.06 2.30
C ALA A 35 11.44 3.50 1.83
N PHE A 36 11.42 2.43 1.08
CA PHE A 36 12.59 1.88 0.43
C PHE A 36 12.23 1.27 -0.92
N ARG A 37 13.19 1.29 -1.84
CA ARG A 37 13.07 0.68 -3.16
C ARG A 37 14.09 -0.43 -3.30
N ILE A 38 13.69 -1.48 -4.00
CA ILE A 38 14.53 -2.65 -4.27
C ILE A 38 14.49 -3.02 -5.75
N THR A 39 15.44 -3.82 -6.20
CA THR A 39 15.41 -4.44 -7.51
C THR A 39 14.15 -5.30 -7.66
N ARG A 40 13.65 -5.37 -8.91
CA ARG A 40 12.51 -6.23 -9.28
C ARG A 40 13.01 -7.38 -10.14
N PRO A 41 12.75 -8.64 -9.75
CA PRO A 41 13.08 -9.77 -10.63
C PRO A 41 12.34 -9.69 -11.96
N GLY A 42 13.02 -9.90 -13.08
CA GLY A 42 12.41 -9.75 -14.41
C GLY A 42 11.17 -10.62 -14.68
N ALA A 43 11.02 -11.71 -13.93
CA ALA A 43 9.84 -12.59 -13.99
C ALA A 43 8.74 -12.23 -12.99
N PHE A 44 8.98 -11.30 -12.06
CA PHE A 44 8.01 -10.94 -11.03
C PHE A 44 6.88 -10.10 -11.62
N ARG A 45 5.65 -10.61 -11.53
CA ARG A 45 4.43 -9.93 -11.99
C ARG A 45 3.49 -9.73 -10.81
N PHE A 46 2.83 -8.59 -10.78
CA PHE A 46 1.82 -8.24 -9.78
C PHE A 46 0.80 -7.25 -10.39
N ARG A 47 -0.36 -7.16 -9.78
CA ARG A 47 -1.36 -6.12 -10.06
C ARG A 47 -1.20 -5.00 -9.06
N SER A 48 -1.40 -3.75 -9.49
CA SER A 48 -1.38 -2.61 -8.58
C SER A 48 -2.37 -2.80 -7.44
N GLY A 49 -1.89 -2.59 -6.20
CA GLY A 49 -2.63 -2.83 -4.96
C GLY A 49 -2.34 -4.16 -4.26
N GLU A 50 -1.66 -5.13 -4.90
CA GLU A 50 -1.25 -6.38 -4.25
C GLU A 50 -0.12 -6.19 -3.24
N PHE A 51 0.03 -7.16 -2.34
CA PHE A 51 1.15 -7.26 -1.40
C PHE A 51 2.02 -8.49 -1.69
N VAL A 52 3.23 -8.48 -1.15
CA VAL A 52 4.19 -9.58 -1.25
C VAL A 52 4.86 -9.80 0.10
N MET A 53 5.43 -10.98 0.31
CA MET A 53 6.24 -11.25 1.50
C MET A 53 7.63 -10.62 1.34
N ILE A 54 8.01 -9.74 2.26
CA ILE A 54 9.31 -9.08 2.35
C ILE A 54 9.95 -9.40 3.68
N GLY A 55 11.27 -9.51 3.72
CA GLY A 55 11.97 -9.69 4.98
C GLY A 55 13.48 -9.76 4.87
N LEU A 56 14.06 -10.30 5.92
CA LEU A 56 15.50 -10.45 6.10
C LEU A 56 15.82 -11.88 6.54
N GLU A 57 17.07 -12.25 6.46
CA GLU A 57 17.54 -13.47 7.09
C GLU A 57 17.44 -13.35 8.61
N GLY A 58 16.76 -14.31 9.21
CA GLY A 58 16.60 -14.39 10.67
C GLY A 58 17.84 -15.00 11.35
N PRO A 59 17.88 -15.02 12.70
CA PRO A 59 19.05 -15.45 13.48
C PRO A 59 19.51 -16.90 13.19
N ASN A 60 18.63 -17.75 12.68
CA ASN A 60 18.90 -19.16 12.39
C ASN A 60 19.09 -19.46 10.89
N GLY A 61 19.41 -18.44 10.08
CA GLY A 61 19.48 -18.57 8.63
C GLY A 61 18.13 -18.83 7.95
N LYS A 62 17.01 -18.73 8.69
CA LYS A 62 15.66 -18.87 8.13
C LYS A 62 15.09 -17.52 7.75
N PRO A 63 14.35 -17.41 6.64
CA PRO A 63 13.69 -16.18 6.27
C PRO A 63 12.70 -15.70 7.35
N LEU A 64 12.83 -14.44 7.75
CA LEU A 64 11.84 -13.74 8.57
C LEU A 64 11.07 -12.79 7.67
N LEU A 65 9.89 -13.21 7.24
CA LEU A 65 9.08 -12.51 6.24
C LEU A 65 7.81 -11.94 6.86
N ARG A 66 7.35 -10.80 6.32
CA ARG A 66 6.03 -10.20 6.60
C ARG A 66 5.41 -9.73 5.30
N ALA A 67 4.09 -9.64 5.26
CA ALA A 67 3.38 -9.09 4.13
C ALA A 67 3.55 -7.57 4.06
N TYR A 68 3.88 -7.08 2.88
CA TYR A 68 4.05 -5.66 2.57
C TYR A 68 3.32 -5.33 1.28
N SER A 69 2.42 -4.36 1.33
CA SER A 69 1.78 -3.83 0.12
C SER A 69 2.85 -3.21 -0.79
N ILE A 70 2.78 -3.53 -2.06
CA ILE A 70 3.68 -2.97 -3.07
C ILE A 70 3.18 -1.56 -3.37
N ALA A 71 4.03 -0.57 -3.12
CA ALA A 71 3.68 0.83 -3.32
C ALA A 71 3.97 1.31 -4.75
N SER A 72 4.95 0.72 -5.45
CA SER A 72 5.18 1.00 -6.88
C SER A 72 4.04 0.45 -7.75
N PRO A 73 3.71 1.10 -8.88
CA PRO A 73 2.71 0.57 -9.82
C PRO A 73 3.23 -0.68 -10.55
N SER A 74 2.32 -1.43 -11.13
CA SER A 74 2.63 -2.74 -11.76
C SER A 74 3.59 -2.65 -12.95
N TRP A 75 3.71 -1.49 -13.58
CA TRP A 75 4.60 -1.22 -14.72
C TRP A 75 6.01 -0.75 -14.32
N ASP A 76 6.24 -0.34 -13.04
CA ASP A 76 7.55 0.15 -12.58
C ASP A 76 8.61 -0.98 -12.63
N GLU A 77 9.83 -0.64 -12.97
CA GLU A 77 10.97 -1.57 -13.03
C GLU A 77 11.55 -1.89 -11.65
N GLU A 78 11.18 -1.14 -10.62
CA GLU A 78 11.59 -1.32 -9.24
C GLU A 78 10.37 -1.61 -8.35
N LEU A 79 10.62 -2.18 -7.18
CA LEU A 79 9.58 -2.35 -6.16
C LEU A 79 9.79 -1.35 -5.04
N GLU A 80 8.75 -0.59 -4.73
CA GLU A 80 8.70 0.37 -3.63
C GLU A 80 7.83 -0.17 -2.49
N PHE A 81 8.28 0.07 -1.26
CA PHE A 81 7.56 -0.28 -0.05
C PHE A 81 7.54 0.89 0.92
N PHE A 82 6.44 1.05 1.65
CA PHE A 82 6.30 2.04 2.71
C PHE A 82 6.01 1.34 4.03
N SER A 83 6.83 1.59 5.04
CA SER A 83 6.86 0.83 6.30
C SER A 83 6.85 1.72 7.52
N ILE A 84 6.28 1.17 8.59
CA ILE A 84 6.39 1.73 9.94
C ILE A 84 7.61 1.14 10.67
N LYS A 85 8.28 1.95 11.48
CA LYS A 85 9.36 1.53 12.38
C LYS A 85 8.76 1.10 13.71
N VAL A 86 8.73 -0.21 13.97
CA VAL A 86 8.35 -0.77 15.26
C VAL A 86 9.63 -1.18 15.97
N GLN A 87 9.97 -0.51 17.08
CA GLN A 87 11.26 -0.68 17.76
C GLN A 87 11.51 -2.13 18.20
N ASP A 88 10.48 -2.78 18.76
CA ASP A 88 10.57 -4.16 19.24
C ASP A 88 10.02 -5.19 18.24
N GLY A 89 9.69 -4.75 17.01
CA GLY A 89 9.20 -5.63 15.95
C GLY A 89 10.32 -6.54 15.45
N PRO A 90 10.12 -7.86 15.38
CA PRO A 90 11.18 -8.80 15.02
C PRO A 90 11.82 -8.54 13.64
N LEU A 91 11.04 -8.05 12.68
CA LEU A 91 11.52 -7.66 11.36
C LEU A 91 11.80 -6.16 11.26
N THR A 92 10.84 -5.32 11.64
CA THR A 92 10.89 -3.86 11.39
C THR A 92 12.00 -3.17 12.16
N SER A 93 12.40 -3.69 13.34
CA SER A 93 13.57 -3.18 14.09
C SER A 93 14.88 -3.27 13.29
N LYS A 94 14.99 -4.26 12.40
CA LYS A 94 16.16 -4.46 11.52
C LYS A 94 15.94 -3.82 10.15
N LEU A 95 14.74 -3.98 9.57
CA LEU A 95 14.41 -3.47 8.25
C LEU A 95 14.55 -1.93 8.16
N GLN A 96 14.29 -1.20 9.25
CA GLN A 96 14.48 0.25 9.31
C GLN A 96 15.95 0.71 9.21
N LEU A 97 16.91 -0.22 9.35
CA LEU A 97 18.36 0.04 9.33
C LEU A 97 19.02 -0.26 7.98
N ILE A 98 18.27 -0.83 7.03
CA ILE A 98 18.80 -1.16 5.71
C ILE A 98 19.32 0.08 4.99
N GLN A 99 20.34 -0.13 4.16
CA GLN A 99 20.99 0.91 3.37
C GLN A 99 21.03 0.48 1.89
N PRO A 100 21.21 1.41 0.95
CA PRO A 100 21.47 1.08 -0.45
C PRO A 100 22.63 0.09 -0.57
N GLY A 101 22.42 -1.00 -1.32
CA GLY A 101 23.36 -2.11 -1.48
C GLY A 101 23.07 -3.33 -0.61
N ASP A 102 22.32 -3.16 0.48
CA ASP A 102 21.91 -4.28 1.34
C ASP A 102 20.97 -5.24 0.60
N LYS A 103 20.84 -6.46 1.15
CA LYS A 103 19.95 -7.49 0.61
C LYS A 103 18.70 -7.64 1.46
N VAL A 104 17.57 -7.75 0.77
CA VAL A 104 16.28 -8.11 1.36
C VAL A 104 15.72 -9.33 0.65
N LEU A 105 14.89 -10.08 1.36
CA LEU A 105 14.24 -11.28 0.84
C LEU A 105 12.88 -10.92 0.28
N LEU A 106 12.61 -11.29 -0.98
CA LEU A 106 11.35 -11.07 -1.68
C LEU A 106 10.65 -12.41 -1.92
N GLY A 107 9.40 -12.53 -1.51
CA GLY A 107 8.53 -13.66 -1.83
C GLY A 107 8.28 -13.75 -3.35
N ARG A 108 8.06 -14.95 -3.85
CA ARG A 108 7.94 -15.17 -5.31
C ARG A 108 6.58 -14.80 -5.90
N LYS A 109 5.55 -14.63 -5.07
CA LYS A 109 4.19 -14.35 -5.52
C LYS A 109 3.62 -13.20 -4.72
N SER A 110 2.97 -12.28 -5.43
CA SER A 110 2.07 -11.29 -4.86
C SER A 110 0.66 -11.86 -4.76
N VAL A 111 -0.10 -11.34 -3.84
CA VAL A 111 -1.53 -11.63 -3.63
C VAL A 111 -2.21 -10.39 -3.05
N GLY A 112 -3.54 -10.38 -2.99
CA GLY A 112 -4.30 -9.30 -2.37
C GLY A 112 -5.67 -9.14 -2.98
N THR A 113 -6.52 -8.37 -2.35
CA THR A 113 -7.89 -8.08 -2.77
C THR A 113 -8.07 -6.62 -3.21
N LEU A 114 -7.09 -5.75 -2.92
CA LEU A 114 -7.16 -4.32 -3.28
C LEU A 114 -6.76 -4.12 -4.76
N VAL A 115 -7.47 -4.80 -5.64
CA VAL A 115 -7.26 -4.75 -7.09
C VAL A 115 -8.53 -4.35 -7.81
N HIS A 116 -8.38 -3.69 -8.96
CA HIS A 116 -9.54 -3.22 -9.74
C HIS A 116 -10.52 -4.35 -10.10
N ASP A 117 -10.01 -5.55 -10.38
CA ASP A 117 -10.84 -6.70 -10.79
C ASP A 117 -11.71 -7.26 -9.67
N ALA A 118 -11.44 -6.90 -8.41
CA ALA A 118 -12.29 -7.25 -7.27
C ALA A 118 -13.46 -6.26 -7.07
N LEU A 119 -13.55 -5.22 -7.90
CA LEU A 119 -14.62 -4.23 -7.89
C LEU A 119 -15.51 -4.35 -9.14
N THR A 120 -16.82 -4.18 -8.94
CA THR A 120 -17.76 -3.98 -10.02
C THR A 120 -17.55 -2.62 -10.70
N PRO A 121 -18.03 -2.35 -11.94
CA PRO A 121 -17.92 -1.04 -12.58
C PRO A 121 -18.54 0.08 -11.75
N GLY A 122 -17.88 1.25 -11.72
CA GLY A 122 -18.33 2.44 -10.99
C GLY A 122 -17.75 3.72 -11.59
N LYS A 123 -18.11 4.87 -11.02
CA LYS A 123 -17.64 6.19 -11.49
C LYS A 123 -16.60 6.82 -10.58
N ARG A 124 -16.79 6.71 -9.24
CA ARG A 124 -15.88 7.24 -8.23
C ARG A 124 -15.24 6.12 -7.46
N LEU A 125 -13.93 6.21 -7.29
CA LEU A 125 -13.14 5.31 -6.46
C LEU A 125 -12.70 6.03 -5.19
N TYR A 126 -13.15 5.54 -4.05
CA TYR A 126 -12.66 5.96 -2.74
C TYR A 126 -11.56 5.01 -2.25
N LEU A 127 -10.42 5.56 -1.87
CA LEU A 127 -9.27 4.85 -1.33
C LEU A 127 -9.06 5.31 0.11
N PHE A 128 -9.62 4.58 1.08
CA PHE A 128 -9.53 4.93 2.50
C PHE A 128 -8.30 4.33 3.15
N SER A 129 -7.39 5.17 3.66
CA SER A 129 -6.16 4.72 4.31
C SER A 129 -5.88 5.33 5.67
N THR A 130 -5.20 4.55 6.54
CA THR A 130 -4.54 5.06 7.75
C THR A 130 -3.07 4.68 7.78
N GLY A 131 -2.21 5.64 8.11
CA GLY A 131 -0.77 5.42 8.23
C GLY A 131 -0.16 4.77 6.98
N THR A 132 0.52 3.63 7.16
CA THR A 132 1.14 2.89 6.05
C THR A 132 0.16 2.17 5.13
N GLY A 133 -1.13 2.13 5.46
CA GLY A 133 -2.19 1.63 4.58
C GLY A 133 -2.35 2.42 3.28
N ILE A 134 -1.69 3.55 3.13
CA ILE A 134 -1.60 4.27 1.84
C ILE A 134 -0.76 3.53 0.80
N ALA A 135 0.10 2.60 1.20
CA ALA A 135 1.04 1.91 0.29
C ALA A 135 0.37 1.23 -0.93
N PRO A 136 -0.68 0.40 -0.79
CA PRO A 136 -1.33 -0.18 -1.96
C PRO A 136 -1.98 0.88 -2.85
N PHE A 137 -2.45 1.98 -2.26
CA PHE A 137 -3.06 3.08 -3.00
C PHE A 137 -2.03 3.94 -3.73
N ALA A 138 -0.80 4.01 -3.25
CA ALA A 138 0.32 4.61 -3.98
C ALA A 138 0.57 3.89 -5.31
N SER A 139 0.40 2.56 -5.35
CA SER A 139 0.44 1.76 -6.57
C SER A 139 -0.77 2.06 -7.48
N ILE A 140 -1.97 2.03 -6.92
CA ILE A 140 -3.24 2.21 -7.66
C ILE A 140 -3.34 3.57 -8.33
N ILE A 141 -3.04 4.68 -7.63
CA ILE A 141 -3.16 6.03 -8.21
C ILE A 141 -2.12 6.33 -9.30
N ARG A 142 -1.07 5.50 -9.42
CA ARG A 142 -0.07 5.56 -10.49
C ARG A 142 -0.32 4.56 -11.62
N ASP A 143 -1.43 3.80 -11.56
CA ASP A 143 -1.81 2.85 -12.59
C ASP A 143 -2.81 3.49 -13.56
N PRO A 144 -2.52 3.55 -14.88
CA PRO A 144 -3.43 4.10 -15.89
C PRO A 144 -4.81 3.44 -15.87
N ASP A 145 -4.90 2.13 -15.60
CA ASP A 145 -6.17 1.38 -15.52
C ASP A 145 -7.14 2.00 -14.49
N THR A 146 -6.62 2.64 -13.44
CA THR A 146 -7.43 3.38 -12.46
C THR A 146 -8.27 4.47 -13.13
N TYR A 147 -7.66 5.24 -14.02
CA TYR A 147 -8.30 6.38 -14.68
C TYR A 147 -9.09 5.97 -15.93
N GLU A 148 -8.84 4.80 -16.47
CA GLU A 148 -9.69 4.20 -17.50
C GLU A 148 -11.03 3.73 -16.91
N ARG A 149 -11.02 3.23 -15.66
CA ARG A 149 -12.19 2.68 -14.97
C ARG A 149 -13.01 3.71 -14.20
N PHE A 150 -12.37 4.76 -13.68
CA PHE A 150 -13.01 5.72 -12.78
C PHE A 150 -12.85 7.17 -13.26
N GLU A 151 -13.95 7.90 -13.25
CA GLU A 151 -13.99 9.31 -13.62
C GLU A 151 -13.37 10.20 -12.54
N GLN A 152 -13.44 9.79 -11.27
CA GLN A 152 -12.91 10.50 -10.09
C GLN A 152 -12.29 9.52 -9.10
N VAL A 153 -11.15 9.89 -8.54
CA VAL A 153 -10.44 9.13 -7.51
C VAL A 153 -10.29 10.01 -6.27
N ILE A 154 -10.68 9.48 -5.11
CA ILE A 154 -10.62 10.17 -3.83
C ILE A 154 -9.70 9.36 -2.92
N LEU A 155 -8.47 9.82 -2.77
CA LEU A 155 -7.49 9.25 -1.85
C LEU A 155 -7.62 9.92 -0.49
N THR A 156 -8.04 9.18 0.52
CA THR A 156 -8.02 9.68 1.89
C THR A 156 -6.82 9.13 2.65
N HIS A 157 -6.17 9.99 3.41
CA HIS A 157 -5.02 9.58 4.23
C HIS A 157 -5.16 10.14 5.64
N THR A 158 -5.44 9.28 6.60
CA THR A 158 -5.56 9.61 8.02
C THR A 158 -4.28 9.22 8.75
N CYS A 159 -3.66 10.18 9.44
CA CYS A 159 -2.48 9.96 10.26
C CYS A 159 -2.67 10.45 11.68
N ARG A 160 -1.76 10.08 12.57
CA ARG A 160 -1.74 10.60 13.94
C ARG A 160 -1.14 12.00 13.98
N GLN A 161 -0.05 12.22 13.24
CA GLN A 161 0.75 13.43 13.20
C GLN A 161 0.89 13.97 11.78
N VAL A 162 1.04 15.28 11.63
CA VAL A 162 1.14 15.95 10.33
C VAL A 162 2.33 15.45 9.50
N GLY A 163 3.47 15.22 10.14
CA GLY A 163 4.68 14.70 9.46
C GLY A 163 4.48 13.33 8.81
N GLU A 164 3.55 12.52 9.31
CA GLU A 164 3.23 11.20 8.75
C GLU A 164 2.49 11.28 7.40
N LEU A 165 1.91 12.43 7.06
CA LEU A 165 1.26 12.68 5.77
C LEU A 165 2.26 12.88 4.62
N LYS A 166 3.52 13.17 4.94
CA LYS A 166 4.53 13.63 3.95
C LYS A 166 4.72 12.68 2.78
N TYR A 167 4.71 11.36 3.00
CA TYR A 167 4.80 10.38 1.92
C TYR A 167 3.67 10.55 0.89
N GLY A 168 2.42 10.58 1.36
CA GLY A 168 1.26 10.74 0.48
C GLY A 168 1.22 12.11 -0.22
N GLN A 169 1.64 13.16 0.49
CA GLN A 169 1.72 14.52 -0.09
C GLN A 169 2.76 14.59 -1.20
N ASP A 170 3.97 14.05 -0.99
CA ASP A 170 5.02 13.99 -2.01
C ASP A 170 4.57 13.19 -3.23
N LEU A 171 3.95 12.04 -2.99
CA LEU A 171 3.44 11.16 -4.03
C LEU A 171 2.40 11.86 -4.92
N VAL A 172 1.39 12.49 -4.32
CA VAL A 172 0.34 13.19 -5.06
C VAL A 172 0.88 14.43 -5.77
N ALA A 173 1.80 15.16 -5.14
CA ALA A 173 2.44 16.31 -5.79
C ALA A 173 3.25 15.93 -7.03
N ALA A 174 3.88 14.74 -7.02
CA ALA A 174 4.66 14.23 -8.15
C ALA A 174 3.78 13.65 -9.29
N LEU A 175 2.50 13.35 -9.02
CA LEU A 175 1.64 12.65 -9.98
C LEU A 175 1.45 13.42 -11.28
N LYS A 176 1.40 14.76 -11.23
CA LYS A 176 1.27 15.64 -12.42
C LYS A 176 2.43 15.50 -13.43
N ASP A 177 3.60 15.07 -12.94
CA ASP A 177 4.81 14.89 -13.74
C ASP A 177 5.02 13.40 -14.12
N ASP A 178 4.10 12.52 -13.75
CA ASP A 178 4.14 11.09 -14.08
C ASP A 178 3.84 10.90 -15.58
N PRO A 179 4.69 10.16 -16.32
CA PRO A 179 4.57 10.02 -17.76
C PRO A 179 3.32 9.29 -18.25
N LEU A 180 2.69 8.48 -17.39
CA LEU A 180 1.54 7.64 -17.75
C LEU A 180 0.21 8.19 -17.22
N VAL A 181 0.22 8.83 -16.05
CA VAL A 181 -1.02 9.26 -15.38
C VAL A 181 -1.08 10.76 -15.12
N GLY A 182 -0.03 11.52 -15.47
CA GLY A 182 0.06 12.95 -15.18
C GLY A 182 -1.10 13.77 -15.76
N GLU A 183 -1.57 13.45 -16.97
CA GLU A 183 -2.73 14.10 -17.56
C GLU A 183 -4.03 13.88 -16.79
N HIS A 184 -4.12 12.80 -16.00
CA HIS A 184 -5.25 12.44 -15.17
C HIS A 184 -5.15 12.96 -13.74
N ALA A 185 -4.03 13.58 -13.33
CA ALA A 185 -3.80 14.05 -11.96
C ALA A 185 -4.92 14.98 -11.43
N HIS A 186 -5.58 15.74 -12.33
CA HIS A 186 -6.72 16.59 -11.99
C HIS A 186 -7.98 15.83 -11.52
N ARG A 187 -8.05 14.52 -11.76
CA ARG A 187 -9.16 13.63 -11.37
C ARG A 187 -8.95 13.02 -9.99
N LEU A 188 -7.75 13.20 -9.41
CA LEU A 188 -7.42 12.73 -8.06
C LEU A 188 -7.61 13.86 -7.04
N THR A 189 -8.36 13.60 -6.00
CA THR A 189 -8.45 14.46 -4.81
C THR A 189 -7.77 13.75 -3.65
N HIS A 190 -6.82 14.42 -3.00
CA HIS A 190 -6.16 13.94 -1.79
C HIS A 190 -6.76 14.60 -0.56
N TYR A 191 -7.58 13.86 0.19
CA TYR A 191 -8.23 14.31 1.41
C TYR A 191 -7.48 13.79 2.64
N THR A 192 -6.89 14.70 3.41
CA THR A 192 -6.05 14.35 4.55
C THR A 192 -6.72 14.70 5.88
N THR A 193 -6.60 13.80 6.85
CA THR A 193 -7.02 14.03 8.23
C THR A 193 -5.91 13.71 9.22
N VAL A 194 -5.85 14.42 10.34
CA VAL A 194 -4.88 14.18 11.43
C VAL A 194 -5.65 14.06 12.74
N THR A 195 -5.24 13.13 13.61
CA THR A 195 -6.02 12.86 14.84
C THR A 195 -5.39 13.39 16.12
N ARG A 196 -4.09 13.73 16.13
CA ARG A 196 -3.37 14.09 17.38
C ARG A 196 -2.67 15.44 17.34
N GLU A 197 -2.78 16.16 16.24
CA GLU A 197 -2.19 17.49 16.06
C GLU A 197 -3.20 18.41 15.38
N PRO A 198 -3.08 19.74 15.54
CA PRO A 198 -3.88 20.70 14.79
C PRO A 198 -3.71 20.51 13.27
N TRP A 199 -4.83 20.40 12.58
CA TRP A 199 -4.91 20.24 11.13
C TRP A 199 -6.26 20.76 10.65
N HIS A 200 -6.40 21.16 9.39
CA HIS A 200 -7.68 21.62 8.87
C HIS A 200 -8.82 20.59 9.05
N ASN A 201 -8.49 19.28 8.98
CA ASN A 201 -9.41 18.18 9.28
C ASN A 201 -8.86 17.37 10.47
N GLN A 202 -9.00 17.88 11.69
CA GLN A 202 -8.56 17.20 12.91
C GLN A 202 -9.62 16.21 13.42
N LYS A 203 -9.84 15.14 12.63
CA LYS A 203 -10.84 14.10 12.93
C LYS A 203 -10.38 12.73 12.38
N ARG A 204 -11.06 11.67 12.81
CA ARG A 204 -11.01 10.38 12.10
C ARG A 204 -11.79 10.51 10.79
N ILE A 205 -11.35 9.82 9.75
CA ILE A 205 -12.06 9.80 8.46
C ILE A 205 -13.49 9.24 8.61
N THR A 206 -13.67 8.24 9.47
CA THR A 206 -15.00 7.67 9.77
C THR A 206 -15.96 8.70 10.36
N THR A 207 -15.49 9.57 11.25
CA THR A 207 -16.28 10.69 11.77
C THR A 207 -16.63 11.68 10.67
N CYS A 208 -15.70 12.00 9.75
CA CYS A 208 -15.99 12.87 8.60
C CYS A 208 -17.02 12.27 7.64
N MET A 209 -17.08 10.94 7.54
CA MET A 209 -18.13 10.26 6.77
C MET A 209 -19.48 10.29 7.48
N GLU A 210 -19.52 10.04 8.79
CA GLU A 210 -20.74 9.96 9.59
C GLU A 210 -21.46 11.32 9.72
N ASP A 211 -20.70 12.39 9.93
CA ASP A 211 -21.24 13.75 10.05
C ASP A 211 -21.42 14.45 8.69
N GLY A 212 -21.05 13.82 7.59
CA GLY A 212 -21.19 14.31 6.23
C GLY A 212 -20.13 15.32 5.79
N GLN A 213 -19.16 15.65 6.65
CA GLN A 213 -18.12 16.63 6.34
C GLN A 213 -17.31 16.21 5.10
N LEU A 214 -16.92 14.94 4.99
CA LEU A 214 -16.17 14.44 3.84
C LEU A 214 -16.87 14.77 2.51
N TYR A 215 -18.16 14.50 2.44
CA TYR A 215 -18.93 14.68 1.21
C TYR A 215 -19.15 16.15 0.89
N SER A 216 -19.39 16.97 1.92
CA SER A 216 -19.53 18.42 1.79
C SER A 216 -18.23 19.08 1.31
N ASP A 217 -17.09 18.70 1.91
CA ASP A 217 -15.78 19.24 1.54
C ASP A 217 -15.38 18.87 0.10
N LEU A 218 -15.78 17.68 -0.35
CA LEU A 218 -15.52 17.18 -1.70
C LEU A 218 -16.55 17.65 -2.74
N GLY A 219 -17.69 18.21 -2.31
CA GLY A 219 -18.78 18.58 -3.22
C GLY A 219 -19.44 17.36 -3.90
N VAL A 220 -19.49 16.22 -3.23
CA VAL A 220 -20.07 14.97 -3.75
C VAL A 220 -21.20 14.47 -2.84
N PRO A 221 -22.16 13.69 -3.36
CA PRO A 221 -23.17 13.06 -2.53
C PRO A 221 -22.56 11.97 -1.62
N PRO A 222 -23.26 11.56 -0.54
CA PRO A 222 -22.91 10.39 0.25
C PRO A 222 -22.73 9.13 -0.60
N LEU A 223 -22.05 8.10 -0.05
CA LEU A 223 -21.79 6.84 -0.74
C LEU A 223 -23.07 6.26 -1.38
N ASN A 224 -22.94 5.90 -2.64
CA ASN A 224 -24.02 5.34 -3.45
C ASN A 224 -23.53 4.09 -4.21
N PRO A 225 -24.12 2.90 -4.02
CA PRO A 225 -23.71 1.67 -4.68
C PRO A 225 -23.79 1.72 -6.21
N ALA A 226 -24.64 2.60 -6.77
CA ALA A 226 -24.75 2.75 -8.22
C ALA A 226 -23.53 3.43 -8.87
N THR A 227 -22.76 4.23 -8.12
CA THR A 227 -21.68 5.05 -8.67
C THR A 227 -20.34 4.86 -7.98
N ASP A 228 -20.32 4.44 -6.72
CA ASP A 228 -19.13 4.50 -5.89
C ASP A 228 -18.51 3.13 -5.67
N ARG A 229 -17.19 3.09 -5.67
CA ARG A 229 -16.40 1.92 -5.32
C ARG A 229 -15.42 2.30 -4.22
N VAL A 230 -15.15 1.35 -3.34
CA VAL A 230 -14.36 1.62 -2.14
C VAL A 230 -13.27 0.58 -1.95
N MET A 231 -12.05 1.02 -1.72
CA MET A 231 -10.96 0.19 -1.23
C MET A 231 -10.50 0.72 0.13
N VAL A 232 -10.25 -0.18 1.07
CA VAL A 232 -9.90 0.20 2.45
C VAL A 232 -8.64 -0.54 2.89
N CYS A 233 -7.62 0.21 3.35
CA CYS A 233 -6.40 -0.35 3.91
C CYS A 233 -5.92 0.45 5.14
N GLY A 234 -5.72 -0.21 6.27
CA GLY A 234 -5.24 0.49 7.46
C GLY A 234 -5.46 -0.27 8.77
N SER A 235 -5.72 0.48 9.84
CA SER A 235 -5.96 -0.10 11.16
C SER A 235 -7.25 -0.91 11.23
N LEU A 236 -7.27 -1.93 12.07
CA LEU A 236 -8.43 -2.80 12.22
C LEU A 236 -9.71 -2.04 12.60
N ASP A 237 -9.61 -1.05 13.49
CA ASP A 237 -10.75 -0.23 13.90
C ASP A 237 -11.34 0.51 12.69
N MET A 238 -10.49 1.17 11.86
CA MET A 238 -10.94 1.87 10.66
C MET A 238 -11.58 0.90 9.65
N LEU A 239 -11.00 -0.28 9.46
CA LEU A 239 -11.57 -1.28 8.55
C LEU A 239 -12.98 -1.69 8.99
N THR A 240 -13.17 -1.93 10.29
CA THR A 240 -14.46 -2.31 10.88
C THR A 240 -15.50 -1.19 10.70
N ASP A 241 -15.12 0.04 11.04
CA ASP A 241 -16.02 1.19 10.96
C ASP A 241 -16.41 1.49 9.51
N ILE A 242 -15.45 1.52 8.58
CA ILE A 242 -15.75 1.80 7.15
C ILE A 242 -16.56 0.68 6.52
N LYS A 243 -16.29 -0.59 6.87
CA LYS A 243 -17.12 -1.71 6.44
C LYS A 243 -18.58 -1.48 6.81
N ALA A 244 -18.85 -1.16 8.08
CA ALA A 244 -20.21 -0.89 8.55
C ALA A 244 -20.86 0.30 7.81
N LEU A 245 -20.09 1.36 7.50
CA LEU A 245 -20.59 2.52 6.74
C LEU A 245 -20.90 2.15 5.27
N CYS A 246 -20.07 1.34 4.63
CA CYS A 246 -20.30 0.82 3.27
C CYS A 246 -21.56 -0.05 3.23
N GLU A 247 -21.69 -1.01 4.14
CA GLU A 247 -22.87 -1.89 4.24
C GLU A 247 -24.16 -1.09 4.52
N LYS A 248 -24.11 -0.10 5.41
CA LYS A 248 -25.21 0.82 5.68
C LYS A 248 -25.63 1.63 4.44
N ALA A 249 -24.68 1.97 3.57
CA ALA A 249 -24.95 2.64 2.31
C ALA A 249 -25.42 1.68 1.19
N GLY A 250 -25.49 0.37 1.47
CA GLY A 250 -25.97 -0.64 0.53
C GLY A 250 -24.89 -1.22 -0.39
N LEU A 251 -23.60 -0.93 -0.14
CA LEU A 251 -22.49 -1.54 -0.85
C LEU A 251 -22.26 -2.97 -0.35
N LYS A 252 -21.83 -3.87 -1.24
CA LYS A 252 -21.47 -5.26 -0.92
C LYS A 252 -19.97 -5.46 -1.00
N GLU A 253 -19.44 -6.21 -0.04
CA GLU A 253 -18.03 -6.61 -0.04
C GLU A 253 -17.74 -7.58 -1.16
N GLY A 254 -16.68 -7.30 -1.92
CA GLY A 254 -16.20 -8.12 -3.01
C GLY A 254 -14.96 -8.93 -2.67
N SER A 255 -14.57 -9.74 -3.61
CA SER A 255 -13.34 -10.54 -3.59
C SER A 255 -12.82 -10.76 -5.02
N ASN A 256 -11.64 -11.36 -5.17
CA ASN A 256 -11.12 -11.72 -6.49
C ASN A 256 -12.03 -12.73 -7.26
N ALA A 257 -12.81 -13.54 -6.53
CA ALA A 257 -13.71 -14.54 -7.14
C ALA A 257 -15.12 -14.00 -7.40
N ASP A 258 -15.54 -13.00 -6.61
CA ASP A 258 -16.88 -12.40 -6.68
C ASP A 258 -16.75 -10.89 -6.44
N PRO A 259 -16.58 -10.08 -7.51
CA PRO A 259 -16.40 -8.64 -7.39
C PRO A 259 -17.62 -7.96 -6.74
N GLY A 260 -17.34 -6.95 -5.90
CA GLY A 260 -18.35 -6.16 -5.18
C GLY A 260 -18.17 -4.67 -5.34
N GLU A 261 -18.87 -3.88 -4.52
CA GLU A 261 -18.73 -2.44 -4.52
C GLU A 261 -17.61 -1.97 -3.61
N PHE A 262 -17.15 -2.80 -2.64
CA PHE A 262 -15.98 -2.46 -1.82
C PHE A 262 -15.13 -3.69 -1.49
N VAL A 263 -13.85 -3.45 -1.24
CA VAL A 263 -12.87 -4.45 -0.79
C VAL A 263 -12.03 -3.90 0.36
N ILE A 264 -11.59 -4.79 1.25
CA ILE A 264 -10.87 -4.45 2.46
C ILE A 264 -9.62 -5.30 2.57
N GLU A 265 -8.52 -4.68 3.00
CA GLU A 265 -7.31 -5.41 3.37
C GLU A 265 -6.67 -4.79 4.60
N LYS A 266 -6.31 -5.62 5.58
CA LYS A 266 -5.65 -5.16 6.79
C LYS A 266 -4.23 -4.72 6.47
N ALA A 267 -3.86 -3.50 6.85
CA ALA A 267 -2.45 -3.11 6.86
C ALA A 267 -1.71 -3.96 7.90
N PHE A 268 -0.63 -4.61 7.48
CA PHE A 268 0.15 -5.43 8.37
C PHE A 268 1.00 -4.54 9.28
N VAL A 269 0.68 -4.57 10.56
CA VAL A 269 1.54 -4.06 11.63
C VAL A 269 2.34 -5.25 12.14
N GLY A 270 3.66 -5.15 12.08
CA GLY A 270 4.59 -6.18 12.49
C GLY A 270 4.54 -6.52 13.96
#